data_01a715e3afaab6aba5ccbec6673b22eb
#
_entry.id   01a715e3afaab6aba5ccbec6673b22eb
#
_cell.length_a   1.000
_cell.length_b   1.000
_cell.length_c   1.000
_cell.angle_alpha   90.00
_cell.angle_beta   90.00
_cell.angle_gamma   90.00
#
_symmetry.space_group_name_H-M   'P 1'
#
loop_
_entity.id
_entity.type
_entity.pdbx_description
1 polymer ?
#
loop_
_entity_poly.entity_id
_entity_poly.type
_entity_poly.pdbx_seq_one_letter_code
_entity_poly.pdbx_strand_id
1 'polypeptide(L)'
;MHVLITGGAGFIGSHLVDLHLARGDQVRVVDDLSTGVRANLAAHDDNPHFRFDEADVLTWNRLEHVVGWADRIYHLAAVVGVYRVIAEPTKVLATNIAGCERLLRAAHAGGWKPQVVLASSSEVYGHNDEDILREEQDLVVSTRAGTRWGYSVSKIADEALGLSYAQRFGIPAVIARFFNTIGPRQVGRYGMVVPRFVAQAVRNEPITVFGGGTQTRSFCDVRDTVRALDALATCAPGETLISNVGNDREISILELAELVIARAGSLSRIKHVPLREAYGEDFEDIRRRRPNLERLRGMTGFTHAFTLEQTIDDLVAAERQRLRGEHDGHCTVVRAQSERAA
;
A
#
# COMPACT_ATOMS: atom_id res chain seq x y z
N MET A 1 -20.04 0.26 13.64
CA MET A 1 -19.08 1.38 13.68
C MET A 1 -19.11 2.12 12.37
N HIS A 2 -18.86 3.43 12.37
CA HIS A 2 -18.72 4.26 11.17
C HIS A 2 -17.24 4.36 10.79
N VAL A 3 -16.88 3.88 9.61
CA VAL A 3 -15.50 3.82 9.13
C VAL A 3 -15.33 4.66 7.89
N LEU A 4 -14.43 5.64 7.93
CA LEU A 4 -13.99 6.40 6.78
C LEU A 4 -12.65 5.86 6.27
N ILE A 5 -12.58 5.58 4.97
CA ILE A 5 -11.35 5.12 4.31
C ILE A 5 -11.03 6.07 3.17
N THR A 6 -9.97 6.89 3.31
CA THR A 6 -9.45 7.66 2.19
C THR A 6 -8.47 6.81 1.41
N GLY A 7 -8.49 6.87 0.08
CA GLY A 7 -7.74 5.93 -0.77
C GLY A 7 -8.34 4.52 -0.78
N GLY A 8 -9.65 4.41 -0.51
CA GLY A 8 -10.33 3.12 -0.35
C GLY A 8 -10.56 2.35 -1.65
N ALA A 9 -10.46 2.96 -2.83
CA ALA A 9 -10.46 2.27 -4.11
C ALA A 9 -9.07 1.72 -4.50
N GLY A 10 -8.04 2.04 -3.70
CA GLY A 10 -6.68 1.54 -3.86
C GLY A 10 -6.49 0.09 -3.42
N PHE A 11 -5.25 -0.39 -3.51
CA PHE A 11 -4.86 -1.75 -3.18
C PHE A 11 -5.22 -2.13 -1.73
N ILE A 12 -4.60 -1.50 -0.73
CA ILE A 12 -4.84 -1.82 0.69
C ILE A 12 -6.24 -1.38 1.13
N GLY A 13 -6.67 -0.20 0.69
CA GLY A 13 -7.95 0.38 1.08
C GLY A 13 -9.15 -0.47 0.72
N SER A 14 -9.15 -1.09 -0.46
CA SER A 14 -10.26 -1.96 -0.89
C SER A 14 -10.38 -3.24 -0.06
N HIS A 15 -9.29 -3.77 0.47
CA HIS A 15 -9.33 -4.90 1.40
C HIS A 15 -9.81 -4.49 2.80
N LEU A 16 -9.55 -3.24 3.24
CA LEU A 16 -10.17 -2.71 4.46
C LEU A 16 -11.67 -2.54 4.30
N VAL A 17 -12.14 -2.10 3.12
CA VAL A 17 -13.57 -2.04 2.82
C VAL A 17 -14.20 -3.41 2.97
N ASP A 18 -13.61 -4.45 2.36
CA ASP A 18 -14.10 -5.84 2.48
C ASP A 18 -14.17 -6.28 3.94
N LEU A 19 -13.11 -6.02 4.73
CA LEU A 19 -13.01 -6.42 6.14
C LEU A 19 -14.13 -5.79 6.98
N HIS A 20 -14.34 -4.47 6.86
CA HIS A 20 -15.31 -3.75 7.68
C HIS A 20 -16.74 -4.04 7.28
N LEU A 21 -17.03 -4.13 5.98
CA LEU A 21 -18.37 -4.50 5.51
C LEU A 21 -18.74 -5.94 5.90
N ALA A 22 -17.81 -6.89 5.88
CA ALA A 22 -18.04 -8.26 6.36
C ALA A 22 -18.38 -8.32 7.86
N ARG A 23 -18.01 -7.31 8.65
CA ARG A 23 -18.37 -7.17 10.07
C ARG A 23 -19.69 -6.45 10.31
N GLY A 24 -20.31 -5.91 9.27
CA GLY A 24 -21.52 -5.09 9.37
C GLY A 24 -21.27 -3.64 9.77
N ASP A 25 -20.03 -3.15 9.65
CA ASP A 25 -19.70 -1.73 9.83
C ASP A 25 -20.30 -0.90 8.69
N GLN A 26 -20.58 0.38 8.94
CA GLN A 26 -20.89 1.34 7.90
C GLN A 26 -19.59 1.93 7.36
N VAL A 27 -19.35 1.75 6.08
CA VAL A 27 -18.10 2.14 5.42
C VAL A 27 -18.35 3.25 4.42
N ARG A 28 -17.57 4.32 4.53
CA ARG A 28 -17.51 5.38 3.55
C ARG A 28 -16.11 5.52 2.97
N VAL A 29 -16.01 5.52 1.65
CA VAL A 29 -14.77 5.65 0.91
C VAL A 29 -14.70 7.01 0.24
N VAL A 30 -13.53 7.65 0.32
CA VAL A 30 -13.17 8.85 -0.46
C VAL A 30 -11.92 8.54 -1.27
N ASP A 31 -12.01 8.65 -2.59
CA ASP A 31 -10.90 8.37 -3.50
C ASP A 31 -11.08 9.18 -4.80
N ASP A 32 -10.02 9.77 -5.32
CA ASP A 32 -10.03 10.54 -6.58
C ASP A 32 -9.77 9.68 -7.81
N LEU A 33 -9.60 8.37 -7.61
CA LEU A 33 -9.28 7.38 -8.64
C LEU A 33 -7.98 7.66 -9.42
N SER A 34 -7.12 8.53 -8.92
CA SER A 34 -5.81 8.82 -9.56
C SER A 34 -4.87 7.61 -9.62
N THR A 35 -5.01 6.70 -8.65
CA THR A 35 -4.35 5.39 -8.59
C THR A 35 -5.30 4.27 -8.22
N GLY A 36 -6.37 4.59 -7.52
CA GLY A 36 -7.46 3.69 -7.17
C GLY A 36 -8.19 3.17 -8.42
N VAL A 37 -8.83 2.02 -8.28
CA VAL A 37 -9.61 1.38 -9.34
C VAL A 37 -11.02 1.14 -8.82
N ARG A 38 -12.01 1.84 -9.40
CA ARG A 38 -13.42 1.72 -8.97
C ARG A 38 -13.93 0.29 -8.93
N ALA A 39 -13.46 -0.56 -9.87
CA ALA A 39 -13.82 -1.98 -9.93
C ALA A 39 -13.42 -2.78 -8.68
N ASN A 40 -12.44 -2.32 -7.89
CA ASN A 40 -12.08 -2.97 -6.62
C ASN A 40 -13.21 -2.94 -5.58
N LEU A 41 -14.17 -2.04 -5.76
CA LEU A 41 -15.30 -1.80 -4.84
C LEU A 41 -16.65 -2.26 -5.42
N ALA A 42 -16.69 -2.75 -6.66
CA ALA A 42 -17.92 -3.06 -7.38
C ALA A 42 -18.80 -4.11 -6.68
N ALA A 43 -18.18 -5.05 -5.94
CA ALA A 43 -18.93 -6.06 -5.17
C ALA A 43 -19.78 -5.46 -4.05
N HIS A 44 -19.60 -4.19 -3.72
CA HIS A 44 -20.30 -3.51 -2.61
C HIS A 44 -21.31 -2.44 -3.08
N ASP A 45 -21.52 -2.29 -4.39
CA ASP A 45 -22.37 -1.21 -4.92
C ASP A 45 -23.81 -1.25 -4.40
N ASP A 46 -24.36 -2.44 -4.20
CA ASP A 46 -25.72 -2.63 -3.68
C ASP A 46 -25.77 -2.78 -2.14
N ASN A 47 -24.63 -2.67 -1.44
CA ASN A 47 -24.59 -2.80 0.01
C ASN A 47 -25.06 -1.51 0.69
N PRO A 48 -26.15 -1.52 1.49
CA PRO A 48 -26.69 -0.33 2.15
C PRO A 48 -25.73 0.29 3.18
N HIS A 49 -24.73 -0.47 3.65
CA HIS A 49 -23.71 -0.01 4.57
C HIS A 49 -22.46 0.58 3.87
N PHE A 50 -22.45 0.59 2.53
CA PHE A 50 -21.34 1.11 1.74
C PHE A 50 -21.70 2.42 1.04
N ARG A 51 -20.76 3.38 1.05
CA ARG A 51 -20.86 4.61 0.27
C ARG A 51 -19.52 5.01 -0.30
N PHE A 52 -19.51 5.34 -1.59
CA PHE A 52 -18.34 5.84 -2.31
C PHE A 52 -18.54 7.30 -2.73
N ASP A 53 -17.56 8.14 -2.40
CA ASP A 53 -17.48 9.52 -2.88
C ASP A 53 -16.20 9.64 -3.74
N GLU A 54 -16.38 9.90 -5.04
CA GLU A 54 -15.26 10.23 -5.92
C GLU A 54 -14.85 11.67 -5.68
N ALA A 55 -13.76 11.86 -4.95
CA ALA A 55 -13.31 13.18 -4.54
C ALA A 55 -11.83 13.19 -4.12
N ASP A 56 -11.19 14.34 -4.34
CA ASP A 56 -9.85 14.62 -3.85
C ASP A 56 -9.92 15.16 -2.42
N VAL A 57 -9.23 14.48 -1.49
CA VAL A 57 -9.12 14.87 -0.07
C VAL A 57 -8.66 16.32 0.07
N LEU A 58 -7.81 16.84 -0.84
CA LEU A 58 -7.28 18.20 -0.78
C LEU A 58 -8.31 19.29 -1.09
N THR A 59 -9.30 19.00 -1.91
CA THR A 59 -10.22 20.04 -2.43
C THR A 59 -11.68 19.82 -2.02
N TRP A 60 -12.02 18.60 -1.56
CA TRP A 60 -13.39 18.25 -1.27
C TRP A 60 -14.02 19.03 -0.13
N ASN A 61 -15.05 19.78 -0.38
CA ASN A 61 -15.72 20.67 0.59
C ASN A 61 -16.56 19.93 1.66
N ARG A 62 -16.83 18.62 1.47
CA ARG A 62 -17.60 17.79 2.43
C ARG A 62 -16.70 17.01 3.40
N LEU A 63 -15.37 17.16 3.31
CA LEU A 63 -14.42 16.38 4.12
C LEU A 63 -14.72 16.51 5.63
N GLU A 64 -14.93 17.72 6.13
CA GLU A 64 -15.24 17.96 7.54
C GLU A 64 -16.49 17.22 8.00
N HIS A 65 -17.55 17.27 7.20
CA HIS A 65 -18.81 16.57 7.51
C HIS A 65 -18.60 15.05 7.60
N VAL A 66 -17.79 14.48 6.72
CA VAL A 66 -17.54 13.03 6.70
C VAL A 66 -16.58 12.59 7.78
N VAL A 67 -15.59 13.41 8.09
CA VAL A 67 -14.71 13.19 9.24
C VAL A 67 -15.53 13.17 10.55
N GLY A 68 -16.49 14.09 10.70
CA GLY A 68 -17.37 14.14 11.88
C GLY A 68 -18.37 12.99 12.00
N TRP A 69 -18.65 12.28 10.91
CA TRP A 69 -19.48 11.10 10.92
C TRP A 69 -18.71 9.85 11.39
N ALA A 70 -17.37 9.81 11.23
CA ALA A 70 -16.56 8.62 11.44
C ALA A 70 -16.18 8.41 12.91
N ASP A 71 -16.29 7.17 13.39
CA ASP A 71 -15.69 6.71 14.64
C ASP A 71 -14.20 6.40 14.43
N ARG A 72 -13.86 5.84 13.24
CA ARG A 72 -12.49 5.49 12.84
C ARG A 72 -12.22 5.92 11.40
N ILE A 73 -11.01 6.44 11.18
CA ILE A 73 -10.54 6.89 9.87
C ILE A 73 -9.27 6.13 9.50
N TYR A 74 -9.25 5.48 8.34
CA TYR A 74 -8.03 4.97 7.72
C TYR A 74 -7.60 5.94 6.62
N HIS A 75 -6.49 6.64 6.86
CA HIS A 75 -5.93 7.56 5.87
C HIS A 75 -4.87 6.87 5.03
N LEU A 76 -5.30 6.35 3.86
CA LEU A 76 -4.44 5.64 2.90
C LEU A 76 -4.24 6.45 1.60
N ALA A 77 -5.00 7.53 1.40
CA ALA A 77 -4.84 8.40 0.26
C ALA A 77 -3.45 9.05 0.26
N ALA A 78 -2.62 8.69 -0.69
CA ALA A 78 -1.28 9.21 -0.86
C ALA A 78 -0.77 8.96 -2.29
N VAL A 79 0.11 9.81 -2.76
CA VAL A 79 0.88 9.56 -3.99
C VAL A 79 2.04 8.62 -3.65
N VAL A 80 2.01 7.41 -4.23
CA VAL A 80 2.98 6.33 -3.95
C VAL A 80 3.55 5.74 -5.24
N GLY A 81 4.68 5.03 -5.11
CA GLY A 81 5.34 4.30 -6.18
C GLY A 81 6.65 4.92 -6.61
N VAL A 82 7.71 4.09 -6.69
CA VAL A 82 9.10 4.53 -6.93
C VAL A 82 9.21 5.39 -8.20
N TYR A 83 8.58 4.98 -9.28
CA TYR A 83 8.64 5.74 -10.55
C TYR A 83 7.97 7.12 -10.44
N ARG A 84 6.86 7.25 -9.68
CA ARG A 84 6.21 8.55 -9.46
C ARG A 84 7.03 9.46 -8.57
N VAL A 85 7.63 8.90 -7.52
CA VAL A 85 8.48 9.67 -6.59
C VAL A 85 9.67 10.28 -7.34
N ILE A 86 10.27 9.53 -8.28
CA ILE A 86 11.38 10.03 -9.11
C ILE A 86 10.89 11.07 -10.14
N ALA A 87 9.74 10.83 -10.78
CA ALA A 87 9.23 11.70 -11.84
C ALA A 87 8.62 13.02 -11.32
N GLU A 88 7.90 12.99 -10.17
CA GLU A 88 7.15 14.13 -9.64
C GLU A 88 7.40 14.37 -8.14
N PRO A 89 8.66 14.55 -7.69
CA PRO A 89 9.00 14.56 -6.24
C PRO A 89 8.31 15.69 -5.47
N THR A 90 8.16 16.87 -6.07
CA THR A 90 7.49 18.02 -5.45
C THR A 90 6.00 17.77 -5.23
N LYS A 91 5.34 17.14 -6.20
CA LYS A 91 3.93 16.78 -6.10
C LYS A 91 3.69 15.74 -5.02
N VAL A 92 4.57 14.72 -4.94
CA VAL A 92 4.49 13.68 -3.89
C VAL A 92 4.56 14.31 -2.50
N LEU A 93 5.56 15.17 -2.25
CA LEU A 93 5.71 15.88 -0.98
C LEU A 93 4.48 16.73 -0.65
N ALA A 94 4.09 17.62 -1.55
CA ALA A 94 3.01 18.57 -1.32
C ALA A 94 1.66 17.86 -1.10
N THR A 95 1.32 16.87 -1.94
CA THR A 95 0.04 16.16 -1.85
C THR A 95 -0.08 15.33 -0.58
N ASN A 96 0.96 14.56 -0.23
CA ASN A 96 0.89 13.68 0.93
C ASN A 96 0.76 14.49 2.22
N ILE A 97 1.65 15.46 2.44
CA ILE A 97 1.65 16.30 3.67
C ILE A 97 0.36 17.09 3.79
N ALA A 98 -0.08 17.76 2.72
CA ALA A 98 -1.29 18.58 2.75
C ALA A 98 -2.56 17.71 2.96
N GLY A 99 -2.61 16.50 2.42
CA GLY A 99 -3.73 15.57 2.60
C GLY A 99 -3.87 15.13 4.06
N CYS A 100 -2.77 14.73 4.67
CA CYS A 100 -2.72 14.34 6.08
C CYS A 100 -3.10 15.51 7.00
N GLU A 101 -2.49 16.70 6.80
CA GLU A 101 -2.78 17.89 7.58
C GLU A 101 -4.26 18.29 7.49
N ARG A 102 -4.82 18.31 6.28
CA ARG A 102 -6.21 18.66 6.06
C ARG A 102 -7.20 17.74 6.76
N LEU A 103 -6.93 16.42 6.74
CA LEU A 103 -7.76 15.44 7.44
C LEU A 103 -7.72 15.66 8.96
N LEU A 104 -6.52 15.80 9.54
CA LEU A 104 -6.34 16.02 10.97
C LEU A 104 -6.95 17.36 11.42
N ARG A 105 -6.79 18.40 10.61
CA ARG A 105 -7.40 19.69 10.85
C ARG A 105 -8.93 19.63 10.83
N ALA A 106 -9.52 18.89 9.90
CA ALA A 106 -10.95 18.65 9.84
C ALA A 106 -11.48 17.97 11.11
N ALA A 107 -10.75 16.96 11.63
CA ALA A 107 -11.09 16.30 12.89
C ALA A 107 -11.03 17.27 14.08
N HIS A 108 -10.01 18.14 14.13
CA HIS A 108 -9.87 19.15 15.20
C HIS A 108 -10.94 20.24 15.11
N ALA A 109 -11.15 20.83 13.94
CA ALA A 109 -12.07 21.97 13.75
C ALA A 109 -13.52 21.64 14.15
N GLY A 110 -13.97 20.43 13.90
CA GLY A 110 -15.30 19.95 14.30
C GLY A 110 -15.42 19.52 15.76
N GLY A 111 -14.33 19.51 16.52
CA GLY A 111 -14.31 19.03 17.91
C GLY A 111 -14.48 17.52 18.04
N TRP A 112 -14.46 16.80 16.92
CA TRP A 112 -14.54 15.35 16.91
C TRP A 112 -13.19 14.72 17.24
N LYS A 113 -13.23 13.52 17.79
CA LYS A 113 -12.03 12.75 18.12
C LYS A 113 -12.09 11.34 17.54
N PRO A 114 -12.24 11.19 16.21
CA PRO A 114 -12.17 9.87 15.60
C PRO A 114 -10.79 9.28 15.85
N GLN A 115 -10.72 7.97 15.96
CA GLN A 115 -9.42 7.30 15.91
C GLN A 115 -8.87 7.36 14.48
N VAL A 116 -7.68 7.93 14.30
CA VAL A 116 -7.06 8.05 12.98
C VAL A 116 -5.96 7.01 12.81
N VAL A 117 -6.05 6.17 11.80
CA VAL A 117 -5.00 5.24 11.39
C VAL A 117 -4.27 5.84 10.19
N LEU A 118 -3.03 6.26 10.39
CA LEU A 118 -2.19 6.87 9.36
C LEU A 118 -1.29 5.83 8.70
N ALA A 119 -1.37 5.73 7.39
CA ALA A 119 -0.48 4.91 6.57
C ALA A 119 0.90 5.57 6.46
N SER A 120 1.86 5.14 7.28
CA SER A 120 3.27 5.42 7.13
C SER A 120 3.96 4.31 6.33
N SER A 121 5.27 4.30 6.27
CA SER A 121 6.05 3.38 5.46
C SER A 121 7.39 3.04 6.12
N SER A 122 7.90 1.85 5.89
CA SER A 122 9.28 1.49 6.24
C SER A 122 10.34 2.34 5.53
N GLU A 123 9.96 3.12 4.52
CA GLU A 123 10.86 4.12 3.90
C GLU A 123 11.29 5.22 4.87
N VAL A 124 10.55 5.47 5.95
CA VAL A 124 10.92 6.47 6.98
C VAL A 124 12.22 6.14 7.70
N TYR A 125 12.60 4.86 7.78
CA TYR A 125 13.86 4.46 8.37
C TYR A 125 15.09 4.89 7.55
N GLY A 126 14.91 5.12 6.25
CA GLY A 126 15.94 5.67 5.36
C GLY A 126 17.18 4.77 5.27
N HIS A 127 18.35 5.37 5.53
CA HIS A 127 19.67 4.72 5.56
C HIS A 127 20.00 4.04 6.89
N ASN A 128 19.04 3.52 7.59
CA ASN A 128 19.29 2.79 8.81
C ASN A 128 19.94 1.43 8.46
N ASP A 129 21.16 1.21 8.92
CA ASP A 129 21.98 0.02 8.62
C ASP A 129 21.70 -1.15 9.57
N GLU A 130 20.74 -1.02 10.46
CA GLU A 130 20.37 -2.09 11.38
C GLU A 130 19.74 -3.28 10.66
N ASP A 131 20.06 -4.48 11.13
CA ASP A 131 19.53 -5.73 10.57
C ASP A 131 18.01 -5.86 10.74
N ILE A 132 17.46 -5.30 11.83
CA ILE A 132 16.04 -5.35 12.18
C ILE A 132 15.58 -3.94 12.55
N LEU A 133 14.58 -3.44 11.84
CA LEU A 133 14.06 -2.09 12.02
C LEU A 133 13.00 -2.06 13.14
N ARG A 134 13.27 -1.23 14.18
CA ARG A 134 12.42 -1.05 15.36
C ARG A 134 11.82 0.33 15.39
N GLU A 135 10.65 0.48 15.99
CA GLU A 135 9.89 1.73 16.01
C GLU A 135 10.60 2.88 16.76
N GLU A 136 11.47 2.55 17.72
CA GLU A 136 12.22 3.50 18.54
C GLU A 136 13.48 4.06 17.86
N GLN A 137 13.88 3.51 16.72
CA GLN A 137 15.10 3.91 16.03
C GLN A 137 14.97 5.27 15.39
N ASP A 138 16.08 5.99 15.31
CA ASP A 138 16.18 7.25 14.57
C ASP A 138 15.93 7.04 13.08
N LEU A 139 15.32 8.05 12.45
CA LEU A 139 15.01 8.07 11.03
C LEU A 139 16.13 8.80 10.29
N VAL A 140 16.92 8.05 9.49
CA VAL A 140 18.13 8.56 8.82
C VAL A 140 17.86 8.78 7.34
N VAL A 141 17.42 9.97 6.96
CA VAL A 141 17.04 10.31 5.58
C VAL A 141 17.99 11.33 4.98
N SER A 142 18.48 11.04 3.76
CA SER A 142 19.32 11.98 3.00
C SER A 142 18.44 13.03 2.31
N THR A 143 18.91 14.29 2.32
CA THR A 143 18.28 15.41 1.60
C THR A 143 18.94 15.71 0.26
N ARG A 144 19.85 14.85 -0.23
CA ARG A 144 20.52 15.04 -1.53
C ARG A 144 19.47 15.09 -2.65
N ALA A 145 19.64 16.02 -3.58
CA ALA A 145 18.74 16.18 -4.72
C ALA A 145 18.73 14.92 -5.61
N GLY A 146 17.61 14.67 -6.27
CA GLY A 146 17.47 13.54 -7.21
C GLY A 146 17.18 12.20 -6.56
N THR A 147 16.98 12.16 -5.24
CA THR A 147 16.82 10.91 -4.51
C THR A 147 15.36 10.49 -4.33
N ARG A 148 15.16 9.20 -4.05
CA ARG A 148 13.88 8.59 -3.69
C ARG A 148 13.29 9.11 -2.34
N TRP A 149 14.04 9.89 -1.59
CA TRP A 149 13.75 10.23 -0.20
C TRP A 149 12.59 11.22 -0.01
N GLY A 150 12.13 11.89 -1.06
CA GLY A 150 10.96 12.79 -0.99
C GLY A 150 9.71 12.09 -0.41
N TYR A 151 9.47 10.83 -0.77
CA TYR A 151 8.37 10.06 -0.19
C TYR A 151 8.61 9.77 1.30
N SER A 152 9.82 9.37 1.69
CA SER A 152 10.18 9.15 3.09
C SER A 152 9.95 10.39 3.94
N VAL A 153 10.40 11.55 3.45
CA VAL A 153 10.20 12.86 4.12
C VAL A 153 8.71 13.16 4.28
N SER A 154 7.89 12.92 3.24
CA SER A 154 6.44 13.12 3.36
C SER A 154 5.82 12.24 4.45
N LYS A 155 6.24 10.98 4.57
CA LYS A 155 5.73 10.07 5.60
C LYS A 155 6.23 10.39 7.00
N ILE A 156 7.48 10.86 7.15
CA ILE A 156 7.98 11.41 8.42
C ILE A 156 7.16 12.62 8.84
N ALA A 157 6.82 13.51 7.92
CA ALA A 157 5.95 14.65 8.20
C ALA A 157 4.53 14.21 8.61
N ASP A 158 3.95 13.21 7.95
CA ASP A 158 2.65 12.63 8.32
C ASP A 158 2.67 12.05 9.75
N GLU A 159 3.75 11.33 10.13
CA GLU A 159 3.94 10.83 11.50
C GLU A 159 4.01 11.98 12.51
N ALA A 160 4.84 13.00 12.22
CA ALA A 160 4.99 14.17 13.10
C ALA A 160 3.67 14.95 13.26
N LEU A 161 2.89 15.10 12.20
CA LEU A 161 1.54 15.70 12.25
C LEU A 161 0.61 14.86 13.13
N GLY A 162 0.54 13.54 12.91
CA GLY A 162 -0.30 12.64 13.72
C GLY A 162 0.02 12.73 15.21
N LEU A 163 1.31 12.65 15.58
CA LEU A 163 1.77 12.77 16.96
C LEU A 163 1.44 14.15 17.56
N SER A 164 1.65 15.22 16.79
CA SER A 164 1.39 16.59 17.25
C SER A 164 -0.11 16.86 17.48
N TYR A 165 -0.97 16.37 16.58
CA TYR A 165 -2.43 16.49 16.75
C TYR A 165 -2.95 15.64 17.91
N ALA A 166 -2.37 14.47 18.12
CA ALA A 166 -2.69 13.62 19.26
C ALA A 166 -2.33 14.32 20.58
N GLN A 167 -1.10 14.81 20.71
CA GLN A 167 -0.61 15.46 21.92
C GLN A 167 -1.34 16.76 22.21
N ARG A 168 -1.56 17.61 21.20
CA ARG A 168 -2.10 18.96 21.40
C ARG A 168 -3.62 19.00 21.47
N PHE A 169 -4.29 18.17 20.69
CA PHE A 169 -5.75 18.23 20.50
C PHE A 169 -6.48 16.97 20.94
N GLY A 170 -5.72 15.92 21.36
CA GLY A 170 -6.29 14.66 21.84
C GLY A 170 -6.98 13.84 20.74
N ILE A 171 -6.49 13.92 19.50
CA ILE A 171 -6.94 13.09 18.38
C ILE A 171 -6.11 11.81 18.37
N PRO A 172 -6.65 10.62 18.74
CA PRO A 172 -5.86 9.41 18.82
C PRO A 172 -5.35 8.99 17.44
N ALA A 173 -4.06 8.65 17.35
CA ALA A 173 -3.43 8.28 16.08
C ALA A 173 -2.67 6.95 16.17
N VAL A 174 -3.06 5.98 15.36
CA VAL A 174 -2.27 4.76 15.09
C VAL A 174 -1.46 4.98 13.82
N ILE A 175 -0.15 5.06 13.95
CA ILE A 175 0.78 5.27 12.84
C ILE A 175 1.34 3.91 12.45
N ALA A 176 0.95 3.42 11.28
CA ALA A 176 1.35 2.11 10.78
C ALA A 176 2.47 2.24 9.74
N ARG A 177 3.69 1.83 10.09
CA ARG A 177 4.84 1.76 9.18
C ARG A 177 4.76 0.49 8.35
N PHE A 178 4.25 0.59 7.13
CA PHE A 178 4.12 -0.56 6.23
C PHE A 178 5.47 -1.03 5.70
N PHE A 179 5.69 -2.33 5.81
CA PHE A 179 6.69 -3.06 5.05
C PHE A 179 6.02 -3.71 3.84
N ASN A 180 6.79 -4.04 2.80
CA ASN A 180 6.26 -4.42 1.49
C ASN A 180 4.99 -5.29 1.56
N THR A 181 3.85 -4.67 1.37
CA THR A 181 2.56 -5.36 1.26
C THR A 181 2.38 -5.84 -0.17
N ILE A 182 1.93 -7.09 -0.35
CA ILE A 182 1.66 -7.73 -1.64
C ILE A 182 0.31 -8.44 -1.60
N GLY A 183 -0.27 -8.70 -2.76
CA GLY A 183 -1.50 -9.50 -2.83
C GLY A 183 -2.45 -9.07 -3.94
N PRO A 184 -3.65 -9.65 -3.97
CA PRO A 184 -4.70 -9.33 -4.95
C PRO A 184 -4.98 -7.84 -5.04
N ARG A 185 -5.36 -7.34 -6.22
CA ARG A 185 -5.62 -5.93 -6.55
C ARG A 185 -4.38 -5.02 -6.54
N GLN A 186 -3.16 -5.55 -6.32
CA GLN A 186 -1.94 -4.76 -6.44
C GLN A 186 -1.60 -4.50 -7.91
N VAL A 187 -1.33 -3.24 -8.26
CA VAL A 187 -0.99 -2.84 -9.64
C VAL A 187 0.53 -2.77 -9.81
N GLY A 188 1.06 -3.52 -10.79
CA GLY A 188 2.51 -3.64 -11.05
C GLY A 188 3.16 -2.42 -11.73
N ARG A 189 2.39 -1.52 -12.36
CA ARG A 189 2.91 -0.41 -13.20
C ARG A 189 3.72 0.66 -12.44
N TYR A 190 3.70 0.66 -11.11
CA TYR A 190 4.40 1.66 -10.30
C TYR A 190 5.76 1.20 -9.76
N GLY A 191 6.32 0.10 -10.30
CA GLY A 191 7.64 -0.40 -9.91
C GLY A 191 7.63 -1.49 -8.83
N MET A 192 6.46 -2.07 -8.54
CA MET A 192 6.33 -3.16 -7.55
C MET A 192 6.92 -4.47 -8.11
N VAL A 193 7.84 -5.09 -7.35
CA VAL A 193 8.63 -6.24 -7.81
C VAL A 193 7.77 -7.50 -8.01
N VAL A 194 6.92 -7.86 -7.03
CA VAL A 194 6.15 -9.13 -7.09
C VAL A 194 5.15 -9.16 -8.25
N PRO A 195 4.27 -8.16 -8.45
CA PRO A 195 3.36 -8.16 -9.60
C PRO A 195 4.09 -8.18 -10.95
N ARG A 196 5.25 -7.51 -11.03
CA ARG A 196 6.08 -7.51 -12.25
C ARG A 196 6.62 -8.91 -12.54
N PHE A 197 7.19 -9.58 -11.54
CA PHE A 197 7.71 -10.94 -11.69
C PHE A 197 6.62 -11.93 -12.06
N VAL A 198 5.47 -11.85 -11.42
CA VAL A 198 4.30 -12.69 -11.74
C VAL A 198 3.83 -12.47 -13.17
N ALA A 199 3.72 -11.22 -13.61
CA ALA A 199 3.30 -10.91 -14.97
C ALA A 199 4.30 -11.45 -16.01
N GLN A 200 5.60 -11.32 -15.77
CA GLN A 200 6.65 -11.86 -16.63
C GLN A 200 6.64 -13.39 -16.63
N ALA A 201 6.54 -14.03 -15.46
CA ALA A 201 6.53 -15.48 -15.36
C ALA A 201 5.32 -16.11 -16.07
N VAL A 202 4.12 -15.56 -15.89
CA VAL A 202 2.89 -16.09 -16.53
C VAL A 202 2.96 -15.99 -18.05
N ARG A 203 3.69 -15.00 -18.61
CA ARG A 203 3.91 -14.85 -20.05
C ARG A 203 5.13 -15.60 -20.56
N ASN A 204 5.87 -16.31 -19.71
CA ASN A 204 7.18 -16.91 -20.03
C ASN A 204 8.20 -15.88 -20.57
N GLU A 205 8.07 -14.61 -20.19
CA GLU A 205 9.02 -13.54 -20.48
C GLU A 205 10.19 -13.60 -19.51
N PRO A 206 11.40 -13.08 -19.87
CA PRO A 206 12.52 -13.00 -18.93
C PRO A 206 12.15 -12.19 -17.67
N ILE A 207 12.39 -12.77 -16.49
CA ILE A 207 12.21 -12.05 -15.22
C ILE A 207 13.37 -11.08 -15.01
N THR A 208 13.07 -9.78 -14.94
CA THR A 208 14.07 -8.72 -14.81
C THR A 208 14.43 -8.48 -13.34
N VAL A 209 15.61 -8.92 -12.92
CA VAL A 209 16.19 -8.65 -11.60
C VAL A 209 17.09 -7.42 -11.71
N PHE A 210 16.81 -6.37 -10.94
CA PHE A 210 17.60 -5.16 -10.94
C PHE A 210 18.80 -5.30 -10.00
N GLY A 211 20.00 -5.04 -10.52
CA GLY A 211 21.26 -5.31 -9.85
C GLY A 211 21.58 -6.79 -9.71
N GLY A 212 22.30 -7.16 -8.65
CA GLY A 212 22.68 -8.54 -8.35
C GLY A 212 21.57 -9.41 -7.76
N GLY A 213 20.48 -8.79 -7.28
CA GLY A 213 19.37 -9.50 -6.65
C GLY A 213 19.63 -9.99 -5.22
N THR A 214 20.77 -9.64 -4.62
CA THR A 214 21.17 -10.06 -3.26
C THR A 214 20.53 -9.24 -2.15
N GLN A 215 19.92 -8.08 -2.49
CA GLN A 215 19.18 -7.29 -1.53
C GLN A 215 17.94 -8.06 -1.03
N THR A 216 17.70 -8.01 0.29
CA THR A 216 16.61 -8.75 0.91
C THR A 216 15.41 -7.86 1.23
N ARG A 217 14.23 -8.45 1.17
CA ARG A 217 12.95 -7.84 1.55
C ARG A 217 12.13 -8.85 2.33
N SER A 218 11.19 -8.34 3.10
CA SER A 218 10.10 -9.13 3.66
C SER A 218 8.78 -8.73 3.00
N PHE A 219 7.89 -9.69 2.76
CA PHE A 219 6.63 -9.46 2.08
C PHE A 219 5.46 -9.93 2.93
N CYS A 220 4.48 -9.07 3.14
CA CYS A 220 3.27 -9.34 3.89
C CYS A 220 2.07 -9.40 2.95
N ASP A 221 1.23 -10.41 3.11
CA ASP A 221 -0.05 -10.46 2.39
C ASP A 221 -0.95 -9.30 2.80
N VAL A 222 -1.64 -8.70 1.86
CA VAL A 222 -2.54 -7.56 2.11
C VAL A 222 -3.66 -7.91 3.08
N ARG A 223 -4.14 -9.14 3.07
CA ARG A 223 -5.18 -9.63 3.99
C ARG A 223 -4.67 -9.67 5.43
N ASP A 224 -3.40 -10.02 5.64
CA ASP A 224 -2.73 -9.93 6.94
C ASP A 224 -2.45 -8.48 7.32
N THR A 225 -2.04 -7.64 6.36
CA THR A 225 -1.82 -6.20 6.58
C THR A 225 -3.09 -5.53 7.11
N VAL A 226 -4.25 -5.74 6.48
CA VAL A 226 -5.49 -5.11 6.94
C VAL A 226 -5.99 -5.67 8.28
N ARG A 227 -5.77 -6.96 8.55
CA ARG A 227 -6.02 -7.56 9.88
C ARG A 227 -5.14 -6.95 10.97
N ALA A 228 -3.86 -6.71 10.67
CA ALA A 228 -2.93 -6.08 11.59
C ALA A 228 -3.33 -4.62 11.90
N LEU A 229 -3.71 -3.86 10.87
CA LEU A 229 -4.20 -2.48 11.03
C LEU A 229 -5.41 -2.41 11.94
N ASP A 230 -6.39 -3.25 11.69
CA ASP A 230 -7.62 -3.27 12.46
C ASP A 230 -7.36 -3.76 13.91
N ALA A 231 -6.48 -4.75 14.09
CA ALA A 231 -6.10 -5.22 15.41
C ALA A 231 -5.40 -4.11 16.21
N LEU A 232 -4.45 -3.36 15.63
CA LEU A 232 -3.80 -2.21 16.27
C LEU A 232 -4.80 -1.12 16.64
N ALA A 233 -5.71 -0.78 15.74
CA ALA A 233 -6.73 0.22 15.98
C ALA A 233 -7.75 -0.22 17.05
N THR A 234 -7.95 -1.51 17.23
CA THR A 234 -8.91 -2.07 18.18
C THR A 234 -8.30 -2.26 19.57
N CYS A 235 -7.01 -2.65 19.66
CA CYS A 235 -6.37 -2.90 20.97
C CYS A 235 -6.00 -1.62 21.73
N ALA A 236 -5.89 -0.48 21.04
CA ALA A 236 -5.49 0.80 21.62
C ALA A 236 -6.53 1.92 21.36
N PRO A 237 -7.79 1.76 21.78
CA PRO A 237 -8.81 2.77 21.55
C PRO A 237 -8.46 4.05 22.31
N GLY A 238 -8.36 5.17 21.59
CA GLY A 238 -8.03 6.46 22.19
C GLY A 238 -6.54 6.69 22.49
N GLU A 239 -5.67 5.74 22.21
CA GLU A 239 -4.22 5.88 22.39
C GLU A 239 -3.53 6.30 21.09
N THR A 240 -2.31 6.81 21.25
CA THR A 240 -1.42 7.13 20.11
C THR A 240 -0.23 6.23 20.15
N LEU A 241 0.02 5.56 19.03
CA LEU A 241 1.13 4.62 18.89
C LEU A 241 1.70 4.58 17.48
N ILE A 242 2.98 4.22 17.39
CA ILE A 242 3.64 3.86 16.13
C ILE A 242 3.89 2.35 16.16
N SER A 243 3.58 1.64 15.07
CA SER A 243 3.86 0.21 14.95
C SER A 243 4.28 -0.18 13.54
N ASN A 244 5.25 -1.07 13.45
CA ASN A 244 5.58 -1.76 12.21
C ASN A 244 4.47 -2.72 11.83
N VAL A 245 4.10 -2.73 10.55
CA VAL A 245 3.14 -3.66 9.97
C VAL A 245 3.78 -4.33 8.77
N GLY A 246 3.95 -5.64 8.82
CA GLY A 246 4.63 -6.39 7.78
C GLY A 246 4.83 -7.85 8.13
N ASN A 247 5.81 -8.48 7.49
CA ASN A 247 6.25 -9.85 7.77
C ASN A 247 7.76 -9.83 8.05
N ASP A 248 8.24 -10.66 8.96
CA ASP A 248 9.65 -10.72 9.34
C ASP A 248 10.45 -11.84 8.64
N ARG A 249 9.81 -12.62 7.76
CA ARG A 249 10.50 -13.58 6.89
C ARG A 249 11.18 -12.84 5.74
N GLU A 250 12.49 -12.88 5.71
CA GLU A 250 13.28 -12.30 4.62
C GLU A 250 13.45 -13.27 3.45
N ILE A 251 13.54 -12.68 2.26
CA ILE A 251 13.90 -13.35 1.02
C ILE A 251 14.70 -12.40 0.14
N SER A 252 15.75 -12.86 -0.53
CA SER A 252 16.45 -12.07 -1.54
C SER A 252 15.58 -11.88 -2.79
N ILE A 253 15.86 -10.84 -3.55
CA ILE A 253 15.13 -10.60 -4.82
C ILE A 253 15.39 -11.70 -5.83
N LEU A 254 16.58 -12.32 -5.79
CA LEU A 254 16.92 -13.47 -6.64
C LEU A 254 16.08 -14.70 -6.26
N GLU A 255 16.09 -15.09 -4.97
CA GLU A 255 15.26 -16.21 -4.47
C GLU A 255 13.75 -15.96 -4.73
N LEU A 256 13.29 -14.71 -4.62
CA LEU A 256 11.91 -14.34 -4.97
C LEU A 256 11.63 -14.60 -6.46
N ALA A 257 12.54 -14.27 -7.36
CA ALA A 257 12.38 -14.54 -8.80
C ALA A 257 12.30 -16.04 -9.08
N GLU A 258 13.17 -16.83 -8.46
CA GLU A 258 13.16 -18.29 -8.56
C GLU A 258 11.86 -18.90 -8.02
N LEU A 259 11.40 -18.41 -6.86
CA LEU A 259 10.14 -18.82 -6.25
C LEU A 259 8.96 -18.54 -7.18
N VAL A 260 8.88 -17.36 -7.79
CA VAL A 260 7.80 -16.99 -8.71
C VAL A 260 7.83 -17.85 -9.97
N ILE A 261 9.01 -18.15 -10.54
CA ILE A 261 9.17 -19.05 -11.68
C ILE A 261 8.61 -20.43 -11.32
N ALA A 262 9.02 -20.98 -10.18
CA ALA A 262 8.59 -22.30 -9.73
C ALA A 262 7.07 -22.36 -9.49
N ARG A 263 6.50 -21.36 -8.76
CA ARG A 263 5.05 -21.33 -8.47
C ARG A 263 4.20 -21.09 -9.72
N ALA A 264 4.71 -20.33 -10.69
CA ALA A 264 4.05 -20.14 -11.98
C ALA A 264 4.23 -21.34 -12.94
N GLY A 265 5.08 -22.35 -12.64
CA GLY A 265 5.44 -23.38 -13.59
C GLY A 265 5.97 -22.79 -14.90
N SER A 266 6.74 -21.71 -14.81
CA SER A 266 7.17 -20.91 -15.96
C SER A 266 8.51 -21.38 -16.51
N LEU A 267 8.70 -21.18 -17.82
CA LEU A 267 9.96 -21.38 -18.52
C LEU A 267 10.84 -20.12 -18.56
N SER A 268 10.45 -19.08 -17.85
CA SER A 268 11.18 -17.82 -17.77
C SER A 268 12.61 -18.00 -17.27
N ARG A 269 13.52 -17.20 -17.86
CA ARG A 269 14.90 -17.09 -17.38
C ARG A 269 15.06 -15.77 -16.62
N ILE A 270 15.98 -15.76 -15.66
CA ILE A 270 16.33 -14.52 -14.94
C ILE A 270 17.27 -13.69 -15.83
N LYS A 271 16.95 -12.40 -15.97
CA LYS A 271 17.77 -11.40 -16.67
C LYS A 271 18.16 -10.33 -15.67
N HIS A 272 19.46 -10.18 -15.41
CA HIS A 272 19.99 -9.08 -14.62
C HIS A 272 20.02 -7.79 -15.43
N VAL A 273 19.51 -6.69 -14.83
CA VAL A 273 19.52 -5.34 -15.41
C VAL A 273 20.23 -4.41 -14.41
N PRO A 274 21.26 -3.66 -14.84
CA PRO A 274 21.94 -2.74 -13.95
C PRO A 274 20.98 -1.73 -13.28
N LEU A 275 21.19 -1.42 -12.00
CA LEU A 275 20.31 -0.49 -11.27
C LEU A 275 20.21 0.87 -11.95
N ARG A 276 21.31 1.37 -12.52
CA ARG A 276 21.37 2.64 -13.24
C ARG A 276 20.45 2.68 -14.49
N GLU A 277 20.24 1.55 -15.15
CA GLU A 277 19.34 1.44 -16.30
C GLU A 277 17.87 1.46 -15.87
N ALA A 278 17.58 0.97 -14.67
CA ALA A 278 16.22 0.88 -14.15
C ALA A 278 15.75 2.16 -13.46
N TYR A 279 16.65 2.88 -12.77
CA TYR A 279 16.29 3.98 -11.86
C TYR A 279 17.11 5.25 -12.03
N GLY A 280 18.15 5.25 -12.88
CA GLY A 280 19.08 6.37 -13.05
C GLY A 280 20.37 6.24 -12.22
N GLU A 281 21.33 7.13 -12.47
CA GLU A 281 22.69 7.06 -11.91
C GLU A 281 22.72 7.25 -10.38
N ASP A 282 21.86 8.11 -9.83
CA ASP A 282 21.87 8.50 -8.41
C ASP A 282 20.99 7.62 -7.53
N PHE A 283 20.46 6.51 -8.05
CA PHE A 283 19.57 5.64 -7.29
C PHE A 283 20.36 4.78 -6.29
N GLU A 284 20.03 4.97 -5.02
CA GLU A 284 20.55 4.16 -3.92
C GLU A 284 19.50 3.11 -3.51
N ASP A 285 19.85 1.82 -3.57
CA ASP A 285 18.97 0.76 -3.07
C ASP A 285 19.27 0.46 -1.60
N ILE A 286 18.22 0.16 -0.85
CA ILE A 286 18.34 -0.26 0.55
C ILE A 286 18.70 -1.75 0.55
N ARG A 287 19.84 -2.09 1.17
CA ARG A 287 20.37 -3.46 1.20
C ARG A 287 19.40 -4.43 1.89
N ARG A 288 18.83 -4.03 3.03
CA ARG A 288 17.97 -4.86 3.88
C ARG A 288 16.80 -4.06 4.43
N ARG A 289 15.62 -4.69 4.52
CA ARG A 289 14.43 -4.05 5.10
C ARG A 289 13.56 -5.11 5.76
N ARG A 290 13.80 -5.32 7.06
CA ARG A 290 13.11 -6.30 7.90
C ARG A 290 12.52 -5.63 9.13
N PRO A 291 11.18 -5.77 9.40
CA PRO A 291 10.57 -5.22 10.61
C PRO A 291 10.88 -6.04 11.85
N ASN A 292 11.03 -5.36 13.00
CA ASN A 292 10.66 -5.95 14.27
C ASN A 292 9.13 -5.91 14.41
N LEU A 293 8.51 -7.01 14.82
CA LEU A 293 7.06 -7.14 14.98
C LEU A 293 6.65 -7.42 16.45
N GLU A 294 7.57 -7.27 17.39
CA GLU A 294 7.33 -7.55 18.82
C GLU A 294 6.20 -6.67 19.37
N ARG A 295 6.17 -5.38 18.99
CA ARG A 295 5.12 -4.45 19.40
C ARG A 295 3.76 -4.90 18.86
N LEU A 296 3.65 -5.14 17.55
CA LEU A 296 2.42 -5.62 16.94
C LEU A 296 1.92 -6.91 17.62
N ARG A 297 2.80 -7.90 17.79
CA ARG A 297 2.46 -9.19 18.40
C ARG A 297 2.10 -9.06 19.87
N GLY A 298 2.88 -8.28 20.62
CA GLY A 298 2.67 -8.09 22.06
C GLY A 298 1.36 -7.37 22.38
N MET A 299 0.97 -6.38 21.59
CA MET A 299 -0.26 -5.63 21.78
C MET A 299 -1.51 -6.37 21.31
N THR A 300 -1.42 -7.13 20.23
CA THR A 300 -2.60 -7.64 19.53
C THR A 300 -2.70 -9.16 19.50
N GLY A 301 -1.65 -9.89 19.86
CA GLY A 301 -1.57 -11.33 19.62
C GLY A 301 -1.52 -11.73 18.14
N PHE A 302 -1.20 -10.78 17.25
CA PHE A 302 -1.25 -10.98 15.81
C PHE A 302 -0.35 -12.11 15.32
N THR A 303 -0.91 -12.94 14.44
CA THR A 303 -0.20 -13.98 13.70
C THR A 303 -0.57 -13.92 12.22
N HIS A 304 0.40 -14.18 11.35
CA HIS A 304 0.15 -14.25 9.91
C HIS A 304 -0.72 -15.47 9.57
N ALA A 305 -1.70 -15.28 8.70
CA ALA A 305 -2.55 -16.34 8.18
C ALA A 305 -2.13 -16.80 6.77
N PHE A 306 -1.35 -15.97 6.06
CA PHE A 306 -0.95 -16.23 4.67
C PHE A 306 0.56 -16.33 4.54
N THR A 307 1.03 -17.32 3.78
CA THR A 307 2.44 -17.45 3.41
C THR A 307 2.73 -16.69 2.11
N LEU A 308 4.00 -16.37 1.86
CA LEU A 308 4.44 -15.75 0.60
C LEU A 308 4.07 -16.62 -0.61
N GLU A 309 4.22 -17.94 -0.48
CA GLU A 309 3.89 -18.91 -1.51
C GLU A 309 2.41 -18.86 -1.87
N GLN A 310 1.52 -18.86 -0.89
CA GLN A 310 0.06 -18.74 -1.10
C GLN A 310 -0.30 -17.43 -1.80
N THR A 311 0.32 -16.33 -1.37
CA THR A 311 0.09 -15.02 -2.01
C THR A 311 0.54 -15.01 -3.47
N ILE A 312 1.70 -15.62 -3.77
CA ILE A 312 2.19 -15.73 -5.15
C ILE A 312 1.24 -16.60 -5.98
N ASP A 313 0.72 -17.71 -5.44
CA ASP A 313 -0.24 -18.57 -6.15
C ASP A 313 -1.51 -17.81 -6.53
N ASP A 314 -2.06 -17.03 -5.59
CA ASP A 314 -3.24 -16.19 -5.82
C ASP A 314 -2.96 -15.16 -6.93
N LEU A 315 -1.78 -14.51 -6.90
CA LEU A 315 -1.38 -13.54 -7.93
C LEU A 315 -1.18 -14.18 -9.30
N VAL A 316 -0.59 -15.38 -9.37
CA VAL A 316 -0.43 -16.15 -10.61
C VAL A 316 -1.79 -16.53 -11.18
N ALA A 317 -2.70 -16.99 -10.34
CA ALA A 317 -4.06 -17.34 -10.74
C ALA A 317 -4.81 -16.13 -11.31
N ALA A 318 -4.75 -14.98 -10.62
CA ALA A 318 -5.38 -13.74 -11.04
C ALA A 318 -4.81 -13.23 -12.38
N GLU A 319 -3.48 -13.24 -12.57
CA GLU A 319 -2.84 -12.78 -13.80
C GLU A 319 -3.19 -13.71 -14.98
N ARG A 320 -3.27 -15.03 -14.77
CA ARG A 320 -3.74 -15.98 -15.79
C ARG A 320 -5.19 -15.71 -16.19
N GLN A 321 -6.06 -15.42 -15.23
CA GLN A 321 -7.46 -15.10 -15.50
C GLN A 321 -7.58 -13.80 -16.30
N ARG A 322 -6.81 -12.76 -15.94
CA ARG A 322 -6.76 -11.49 -16.66
C ARG A 322 -6.37 -11.69 -18.13
N LEU A 323 -5.33 -12.47 -18.40
CA LEU A 323 -4.89 -12.75 -19.77
C LEU A 323 -5.92 -13.52 -20.60
N ARG A 324 -6.67 -14.45 -19.99
CA ARG A 324 -7.77 -15.15 -20.69
C ARG A 324 -8.88 -14.19 -21.07
N GLY A 325 -9.30 -13.31 -20.15
CA GLY A 325 -10.33 -12.29 -20.42
C GLY A 325 -9.94 -11.30 -21.52
N GLU A 326 -8.66 -10.92 -21.62
CA GLU A 326 -8.14 -10.09 -22.71
C GLU A 326 -8.18 -10.82 -24.07
N HIS A 327 -7.89 -12.12 -24.08
CA HIS A 327 -7.96 -12.95 -25.31
C HIS A 327 -9.41 -13.10 -25.81
N ASP A 328 -10.33 -13.37 -24.90
CA ASP A 328 -11.76 -13.53 -25.23
C ASP A 328 -12.38 -12.22 -25.72
N GLY A 329 -12.02 -11.09 -25.09
CA GLY A 329 -12.42 -9.73 -25.52
C GLY A 329 -11.88 -9.36 -26.91
N HIS A 330 -10.64 -9.71 -27.22
CA HIS A 330 -10.04 -9.50 -28.54
C HIS A 330 -10.70 -10.36 -29.63
N CYS A 331 -11.00 -11.61 -29.31
CA CYS A 331 -11.68 -12.54 -30.23
C CYS A 331 -13.11 -12.07 -30.56
N THR A 332 -13.80 -11.45 -29.59
CA THR A 332 -15.16 -10.91 -29.78
C THR A 332 -15.17 -9.66 -30.66
N VAL A 333 -14.17 -8.78 -30.49
CA VAL A 333 -14.03 -7.55 -31.31
C VAL A 333 -13.65 -7.89 -32.75
N VAL A 334 -12.76 -8.86 -32.97
CA VAL A 334 -12.37 -9.28 -34.33
C VAL A 334 -13.53 -9.99 -35.05
N ARG A 335 -14.34 -10.80 -34.36
CA ARG A 335 -15.57 -11.38 -34.92
C ARG A 335 -16.60 -10.32 -35.30
N ALA A 336 -16.86 -9.34 -34.45
CA ALA A 336 -17.80 -8.26 -34.70
C ALA A 336 -17.36 -7.32 -35.86
N GLN A 337 -16.06 -7.20 -36.10
CA GLN A 337 -15.52 -6.45 -37.26
C GLN A 337 -15.58 -7.25 -38.55
N SER A 338 -15.40 -8.58 -38.52
CA SER A 338 -15.53 -9.43 -39.70
C SER A 338 -16.99 -9.63 -40.15
N GLU A 339 -17.95 -9.63 -39.21
CA GLU A 339 -19.39 -9.70 -39.53
C GLU A 339 -19.97 -8.38 -40.06
N ARG A 340 -19.29 -7.23 -39.87
CA ARG A 340 -19.66 -5.93 -40.46
C ARG A 340 -19.02 -5.67 -41.81
N ALA A 341 -18.07 -6.49 -42.22
CA ALA A 341 -17.35 -6.37 -43.50
C ALA A 341 -17.79 -7.42 -44.52
N ALA A 342 -18.74 -8.31 -44.20
CA ALA A 342 -19.45 -9.25 -45.07
C ALA A 342 -20.89 -8.78 -45.29
#